data_450ce55047c101e078cc0905aff3a786
#
_entry.id   450ce55047c101e078cc0905aff3a786
#
_cell.length_a   1.000
_cell.length_b   1.000
_cell.length_c   1.000
_cell.angle_alpha   90.00
_cell.angle_beta   90.00
_cell.angle_gamma   90.00
#
_symmetry.space_group_name_H-M   'P 1'
#
loop_
_entity.id
_entity.type
_entity.pdbx_description
1 polymer ?
#
loop_
_entity_poly.entity_id
_entity_poly.type
_entity_poly.pdbx_seq_one_letter_code
_entity_poly.pdbx_strand_id
1 'polypeptide(L)'
;MCELLGMSANVPTDIVFSFTGLMQRGGRTGPHRDGWGIAFYEGRGLRLFQDPAASCESEVANLVQRYPIKSEVVIGHIRQANVGKVCLSNTHPFVRELWGRNWCFAHNGQLADFTPIKSFYRPVGDTDSEAAFCDLLNRVRAAFPEPVDVEALLPDLVAACAEYRSKGVFNCLLSDGDWLFCYCSTKLAQITRRAPFGPARLKDVDVIVDFQAETTPNDVVTVIATEPLTENETWTRYEPGQWSLWRRGECVSQGKTE
;
A
#
# COMPACT_ATOMS: atom_id res chain seq x y z
N MET A 1 10.84 -1.37 -11.18
CA MET A 1 10.30 -0.96 -9.84
C MET A 1 8.84 -1.37 -9.79
N CYS A 2 8.35 -1.81 -8.63
CA CYS A 2 6.97 -2.27 -8.43
C CYS A 2 5.93 -1.12 -8.48
N GLU A 3 4.64 -1.46 -8.36
CA GLU A 3 3.56 -0.48 -8.24
C GLU A 3 2.84 -0.67 -6.90
N LEU A 4 2.59 0.42 -6.20
CA LEU A 4 1.85 0.48 -4.94
C LEU A 4 0.46 1.09 -5.16
N LEU A 5 -0.52 0.63 -4.39
CA LEU A 5 -1.84 1.22 -4.25
C LEU A 5 -2.23 1.23 -2.78
N GLY A 6 -2.59 2.37 -2.25
CA GLY A 6 -3.18 2.54 -0.92
C GLY A 6 -4.51 3.26 -1.00
N MET A 7 -5.43 2.94 -0.09
CA MET A 7 -6.66 3.70 0.12
C MET A 7 -6.90 3.91 1.61
N SER A 8 -7.30 5.11 1.97
CA SER A 8 -7.92 5.44 3.26
C SER A 8 -9.24 6.14 3.00
N ALA A 9 -10.31 5.71 3.64
CA ALA A 9 -11.65 6.25 3.46
C ALA A 9 -12.38 6.39 4.80
N ASN A 10 -13.33 7.33 4.89
CA ASN A 10 -14.16 7.50 6.08
C ASN A 10 -15.44 6.65 6.06
N VAL A 11 -15.69 5.99 4.94
CA VAL A 11 -16.79 5.03 4.73
C VAL A 11 -16.26 3.81 3.99
N PRO A 12 -16.84 2.62 4.20
CA PRO A 12 -16.47 1.44 3.43
C PRO A 12 -16.66 1.68 1.92
N THR A 13 -15.55 1.77 1.19
CA THR A 13 -15.49 2.18 -0.22
C THR A 13 -14.97 1.03 -1.08
N ASP A 14 -15.53 0.89 -2.27
CA ASP A 14 -15.05 -0.02 -3.30
C ASP A 14 -13.83 0.58 -4.02
N ILE A 15 -12.73 -0.18 -4.07
CA ILE A 15 -11.48 0.22 -4.77
C ILE A 15 -11.39 -0.36 -6.19
N VAL A 16 -12.41 -1.07 -6.69
CA VAL A 16 -12.35 -1.80 -7.97
C VAL A 16 -11.94 -0.90 -9.13
N PHE A 17 -12.42 0.34 -9.19
CA PHE A 17 -12.00 1.29 -10.22
C PHE A 17 -10.47 1.49 -10.24
N SER A 18 -9.87 1.86 -9.11
CA SER A 18 -8.43 2.07 -9.01
C SER A 18 -7.64 0.77 -9.21
N PHE A 19 -8.15 -0.36 -8.70
CA PHE A 19 -7.54 -1.67 -8.91
C PHE A 19 -7.59 -2.09 -10.38
N THR A 20 -8.66 -1.79 -11.11
CA THR A 20 -8.78 -2.05 -12.55
C THR A 20 -7.66 -1.37 -13.35
N GLY A 21 -7.35 -0.11 -13.03
CA GLY A 21 -6.20 0.59 -13.63
C GLY A 21 -4.87 -0.02 -13.22
N LEU A 22 -4.68 -0.29 -11.91
CA LEU A 22 -3.45 -0.87 -11.39
C LEU A 22 -3.14 -2.23 -12.02
N MET A 23 -4.12 -3.14 -12.12
CA MET A 23 -3.90 -4.48 -12.65
C MET A 23 -3.42 -4.50 -14.11
N GLN A 24 -3.72 -3.46 -14.91
CA GLN A 24 -3.19 -3.35 -16.27
C GLN A 24 -1.67 -3.18 -16.30
N ARG A 25 -1.11 -2.49 -15.27
CA ARG A 25 0.35 -2.30 -15.11
C ARG A 25 1.08 -3.61 -14.84
N GLY A 26 0.37 -4.63 -14.37
CA GLY A 26 0.88 -5.97 -14.13
C GLY A 26 0.95 -6.82 -15.40
N GLY A 27 1.65 -6.36 -16.44
CA GLY A 27 1.98 -7.14 -17.63
C GLY A 27 1.30 -6.72 -18.92
N ARG A 28 0.36 -5.73 -18.89
CA ARG A 28 -0.27 -5.20 -20.12
C ARG A 28 0.29 -3.82 -20.49
N THR A 29 0.17 -2.82 -19.61
CA THR A 29 0.69 -1.46 -19.83
C THR A 29 2.03 -1.22 -19.17
N GLY A 30 2.44 -2.11 -18.24
CA GLY A 30 3.73 -2.07 -17.56
C GLY A 30 4.46 -3.42 -17.61
N PRO A 31 5.75 -3.45 -17.24
CA PRO A 31 6.58 -4.64 -17.27
C PRO A 31 6.41 -5.59 -16.08
N HIS A 32 5.57 -5.25 -15.10
CA HIS A 32 5.47 -5.87 -13.78
C HIS A 32 4.70 -7.20 -13.85
N ARG A 33 5.38 -8.33 -14.09
CA ARG A 33 4.75 -9.64 -14.32
C ARG A 33 4.97 -10.66 -13.20
N ASP A 34 5.63 -10.28 -12.10
CA ASP A 34 6.20 -11.22 -11.13
C ASP A 34 5.35 -11.37 -9.86
N GLY A 35 4.05 -11.19 -10.00
CA GLY A 35 3.07 -11.33 -8.94
C GLY A 35 2.38 -10.02 -8.56
N TRP A 36 1.28 -10.17 -7.83
CA TRP A 36 0.48 -9.07 -7.31
C TRP A 36 -0.25 -9.51 -6.05
N GLY A 37 -0.75 -8.54 -5.30
CA GLY A 37 -1.68 -8.81 -4.23
C GLY A 37 -2.37 -7.55 -3.76
N ILE A 38 -3.47 -7.75 -3.05
CA ILE A 38 -4.29 -6.70 -2.46
C ILE A 38 -4.91 -7.17 -1.16
N ALA A 39 -4.87 -6.31 -0.15
CA ALA A 39 -5.41 -6.53 1.18
C ALA A 39 -6.51 -5.52 1.47
N PHE A 40 -7.64 -6.00 1.99
CA PHE A 40 -8.82 -5.23 2.37
C PHE A 40 -9.09 -5.42 3.85
N TYR A 41 -9.14 -4.34 4.61
CA TYR A 41 -9.58 -4.40 6.00
C TYR A 41 -11.12 -4.33 6.09
N GLU A 42 -11.68 -5.24 6.87
CA GLU A 42 -13.11 -5.31 7.21
C GLU A 42 -13.23 -5.41 8.74
N GLY A 43 -13.37 -4.28 9.41
CA GLY A 43 -13.24 -4.18 10.85
C GLY A 43 -11.84 -4.62 11.30
N ARG A 44 -11.76 -5.63 12.19
CA ARG A 44 -10.47 -6.23 12.63
C ARG A 44 -9.97 -7.32 11.70
N GLY A 45 -10.79 -7.77 10.77
CA GLY A 45 -10.45 -8.80 9.79
C GLY A 45 -9.66 -8.23 8.61
N LEU A 46 -8.88 -9.09 7.96
CA LEU A 46 -8.14 -8.77 6.74
C LEU A 46 -8.41 -9.83 5.70
N ARG A 47 -8.86 -9.40 4.52
CA ARG A 47 -8.93 -10.25 3.32
C ARG A 47 -7.68 -9.99 2.50
N LEU A 48 -6.92 -11.04 2.23
CA LEU A 48 -5.71 -10.98 1.43
C LEU A 48 -5.85 -11.84 0.19
N PHE A 49 -5.65 -11.24 -0.98
CA PHE A 49 -5.56 -11.93 -2.26
C PHE A 49 -4.16 -11.74 -2.82
N GLN A 50 -3.53 -12.82 -3.21
CA GLN A 50 -2.18 -12.82 -3.77
C GLN A 50 -2.06 -13.87 -4.85
N ASP A 51 -1.31 -13.54 -5.91
CA ASP A 51 -0.98 -14.48 -6.97
C ASP A 51 0.43 -14.18 -7.49
N PRO A 52 1.33 -15.16 -7.63
CA PRO A 52 2.63 -14.96 -8.26
C PRO A 52 2.56 -14.76 -9.78
N ALA A 53 1.41 -14.98 -10.42
CA ALA A 53 1.18 -14.67 -11.82
C ALA A 53 1.04 -13.16 -12.07
N ALA A 54 1.17 -12.73 -13.32
CA ALA A 54 0.90 -11.36 -13.74
C ALA A 54 -0.57 -10.97 -13.47
N SER A 55 -0.83 -9.80 -12.91
CA SER A 55 -2.20 -9.41 -12.53
C SER A 55 -3.16 -9.34 -13.71
N CYS A 56 -2.69 -8.96 -14.89
CA CYS A 56 -3.54 -8.89 -16.08
C CYS A 56 -3.93 -10.28 -16.65
N GLU A 57 -3.30 -11.35 -16.18
CA GLU A 57 -3.53 -12.76 -16.59
C GLU A 57 -4.11 -13.60 -15.43
N SER A 58 -4.23 -13.03 -14.21
CA SER A 58 -4.64 -13.76 -13.01
C SER A 58 -6.16 -13.87 -12.91
N GLU A 59 -6.67 -15.10 -12.80
CA GLU A 59 -8.09 -15.35 -12.52
C GLU A 59 -8.51 -14.85 -11.14
N VAL A 60 -7.58 -14.84 -10.16
CA VAL A 60 -7.82 -14.27 -8.83
C VAL A 60 -7.99 -12.75 -8.93
N ALA A 61 -7.20 -12.05 -9.77
CA ALA A 61 -7.37 -10.62 -10.02
C ALA A 61 -8.71 -10.31 -10.70
N ASN A 62 -9.12 -11.14 -11.66
CA ASN A 62 -10.43 -11.05 -12.32
C ASN A 62 -11.58 -11.27 -11.32
N LEU A 63 -11.43 -12.18 -10.36
CA LEU A 63 -12.40 -12.38 -9.28
C LEU A 63 -12.51 -11.12 -8.41
N VAL A 64 -11.40 -10.57 -7.94
CA VAL A 64 -11.36 -9.35 -7.11
C VAL A 64 -11.99 -8.17 -7.86
N GLN A 65 -11.72 -8.02 -9.15
CA GLN A 65 -12.31 -6.96 -9.99
C GLN A 65 -13.84 -7.06 -10.11
N ARG A 66 -14.39 -8.29 -10.08
CA ARG A 66 -15.84 -8.52 -10.24
C ARG A 66 -16.60 -8.58 -8.93
N TYR A 67 -15.91 -8.77 -7.82
CA TYR A 67 -16.52 -8.90 -6.50
C TYR A 67 -16.29 -7.62 -5.69
N PRO A 68 -17.30 -6.77 -5.51
CA PRO A 68 -17.15 -5.50 -4.81
C PRO A 68 -16.87 -5.73 -3.33
N ILE A 69 -15.62 -5.51 -2.91
CA ILE A 69 -15.21 -5.56 -1.51
C ILE A 69 -15.09 -4.12 -1.00
N LYS A 70 -15.98 -3.75 -0.09
CA LYS A 70 -15.96 -2.43 0.55
C LYS A 70 -15.03 -2.45 1.75
N SER A 71 -14.14 -1.48 1.82
CA SER A 71 -13.13 -1.35 2.87
C SER A 71 -12.83 0.11 3.17
N GLU A 72 -12.42 0.42 4.38
CA GLU A 72 -11.92 1.75 4.75
C GLU A 72 -10.41 1.90 4.52
N VAL A 73 -9.67 0.77 4.55
CA VAL A 73 -8.23 0.77 4.28
C VAL A 73 -7.87 -0.39 3.36
N VAL A 74 -7.17 -0.08 2.27
CA VAL A 74 -6.69 -1.06 1.29
C VAL A 74 -5.20 -0.85 1.04
N ILE A 75 -4.45 -1.94 0.90
CA ILE A 75 -3.06 -1.94 0.42
C ILE A 75 -2.93 -2.93 -0.73
N GLY A 76 -2.51 -2.45 -1.90
CA GLY A 76 -2.26 -3.23 -3.10
C GLY A 76 -0.83 -3.08 -3.61
N HIS A 77 -0.36 -4.09 -4.33
CA HIS A 77 0.98 -4.13 -4.89
C HIS A 77 1.03 -4.94 -6.18
N ILE A 78 1.76 -4.44 -7.16
CA ILE A 78 2.15 -5.19 -8.37
C ILE A 78 3.67 -5.33 -8.38
N ARG A 79 4.14 -6.56 -8.49
CA ARG A 79 5.55 -6.90 -8.35
C ARG A 79 6.29 -6.91 -9.69
N GLN A 80 7.51 -6.33 -9.66
CA GLN A 80 8.57 -6.60 -10.59
C GLN A 80 9.77 -7.11 -9.79
N ALA A 81 10.11 -8.38 -9.95
CA ALA A 81 11.16 -9.02 -9.18
C ALA A 81 12.55 -8.58 -9.67
N ASN A 82 13.29 -7.90 -8.81
CA ASN A 82 14.72 -7.68 -8.98
C ASN A 82 15.52 -8.62 -8.06
N VAL A 83 14.92 -9.02 -6.94
CA VAL A 83 15.48 -9.91 -5.91
C VAL A 83 14.41 -10.92 -5.49
N GLY A 84 14.85 -12.15 -5.18
CA GLY A 84 13.97 -13.23 -4.75
C GLY A 84 13.23 -13.91 -5.92
N LYS A 85 12.83 -15.16 -5.68
CA LYS A 85 12.09 -15.97 -6.67
C LYS A 85 10.68 -15.41 -6.88
N VAL A 86 10.12 -15.67 -8.06
CA VAL A 86 8.69 -15.48 -8.33
C VAL A 86 7.93 -16.63 -7.67
N CYS A 87 7.34 -16.38 -6.53
CA CYS A 87 6.58 -17.35 -5.73
C CYS A 87 5.68 -16.60 -4.73
N LEU A 88 4.70 -17.30 -4.16
CA LEU A 88 3.72 -16.72 -3.26
C LEU A 88 4.35 -16.13 -1.99
N SER A 89 5.36 -16.78 -1.41
CA SER A 89 6.04 -16.28 -0.20
C SER A 89 6.76 -14.94 -0.41
N ASN A 90 7.05 -14.57 -1.66
CA ASN A 90 7.68 -13.30 -2.05
C ASN A 90 6.69 -12.29 -2.64
N THR A 91 5.39 -12.56 -2.54
CA THR A 91 4.34 -11.71 -3.10
C THR A 91 3.76 -10.79 -2.04
N HIS A 92 3.80 -9.48 -2.27
CA HIS A 92 3.20 -8.47 -1.41
C HIS A 92 1.66 -8.45 -1.54
N PRO A 93 0.94 -7.80 -0.58
CA PRO A 93 1.46 -7.25 0.67
C PRO A 93 1.75 -8.35 1.69
N PHE A 94 2.74 -8.11 2.56
CA PHE A 94 3.04 -9.00 3.68
C PHE A 94 2.17 -8.67 4.89
N VAL A 95 1.79 -9.71 5.65
CA VAL A 95 0.94 -9.57 6.84
C VAL A 95 1.57 -10.28 8.02
N ARG A 96 1.56 -9.62 9.17
CA ARG A 96 1.94 -10.18 10.47
C ARG A 96 0.96 -9.70 11.55
N GLU A 97 0.77 -10.52 12.56
CA GLU A 97 0.00 -10.13 13.73
C GLU A 97 0.90 -9.35 14.70
N LEU A 98 0.42 -8.22 15.20
CA LEU A 98 1.00 -7.52 16.35
C LEU A 98 -0.13 -6.87 17.14
N TRP A 99 -0.16 -7.13 18.47
CA TRP A 99 -1.16 -6.61 19.41
C TRP A 99 -2.61 -6.97 19.06
N GLY A 100 -2.84 -8.17 18.52
CA GLY A 100 -4.17 -8.63 18.11
C GLY A 100 -4.71 -7.94 16.87
N ARG A 101 -3.86 -7.29 16.06
CA ARG A 101 -4.20 -6.66 14.78
C ARG A 101 -3.36 -7.25 13.64
N ASN A 102 -3.93 -7.28 12.45
CA ASN A 102 -3.20 -7.63 11.24
C ASN A 102 -2.44 -6.39 10.74
N TRP A 103 -1.14 -6.40 10.86
CA TRP A 103 -0.27 -5.39 10.24
C TRP A 103 0.03 -5.80 8.80
N CYS A 104 -0.27 -4.92 7.86
CA CYS A 104 -0.12 -5.14 6.43
C CYS A 104 0.89 -4.16 5.84
N PHE A 105 1.82 -4.68 5.03
CA PHE A 105 2.94 -3.91 4.49
C PHE A 105 3.18 -4.20 3.02
N ALA A 106 3.41 -3.15 2.23
CA ALA A 106 3.89 -3.24 0.86
C ALA A 106 5.06 -2.28 0.62
N HIS A 107 6.05 -2.73 -0.14
CA HIS A 107 7.25 -1.99 -0.46
C HIS A 107 7.54 -1.99 -1.95
N ASN A 108 7.87 -0.83 -2.48
CA ASN A 108 8.38 -0.64 -3.84
C ASN A 108 9.79 -0.06 -3.77
N GLY A 109 10.77 -0.90 -3.99
CA GLY A 109 12.17 -0.53 -3.95
C GLY A 109 13.09 -1.74 -3.88
N GLN A 110 14.33 -1.48 -3.50
CA GLN A 110 15.35 -2.49 -3.24
C GLN A 110 16.34 -1.93 -2.23
N LEU A 111 16.68 -2.73 -1.22
CA LEU A 111 17.66 -2.40 -0.20
C LEU A 111 18.95 -3.19 -0.45
N ALA A 112 20.07 -2.47 -0.52
CA ALA A 112 21.39 -3.07 -0.60
C ALA A 112 22.04 -3.10 0.80
N ASP A 113 22.80 -4.16 1.07
CA ASP A 113 23.57 -4.31 2.33
C ASP A 113 22.70 -4.12 3.60
N PHE A 114 21.44 -4.55 3.52
CA PHE A 114 20.49 -4.49 4.62
C PHE A 114 20.57 -5.76 5.48
N THR A 115 20.87 -5.60 6.75
CA THR A 115 20.89 -6.69 7.72
C THR A 115 19.80 -6.47 8.75
N PRO A 116 18.66 -7.22 8.69
CA PRO A 116 17.54 -7.04 9.60
C PRO A 116 17.87 -7.55 11.02
N ILE A 117 17.20 -6.98 12.01
CA ILE A 117 17.21 -7.50 13.38
C ILE A 117 16.55 -8.89 13.39
N LYS A 118 17.30 -9.89 13.75
CA LYS A 118 16.80 -11.27 13.87
C LYS A 118 16.20 -11.49 15.26
N SER A 119 14.90 -11.39 15.40
CA SER A 119 14.19 -11.55 16.64
C SER A 119 12.90 -12.37 16.45
N PHE A 120 11.76 -11.92 16.98
CA PHE A 120 10.48 -12.61 16.97
C PHE A 120 9.93 -12.79 15.55
N TYR A 121 9.87 -11.68 14.76
CA TYR A 121 9.45 -11.75 13.38
C TYR A 121 10.60 -12.14 12.47
N ARG A 122 10.33 -13.10 11.58
CA ARG A 122 11.27 -13.61 10.59
C ARG A 122 10.63 -13.66 9.22
N PRO A 123 11.36 -13.38 8.14
CA PRO A 123 10.87 -13.57 6.79
C PRO A 123 10.54 -15.05 6.52
N VAL A 124 9.49 -15.29 5.74
CA VAL A 124 9.12 -16.61 5.18
C VAL A 124 9.74 -16.77 3.80
N GLY A 125 9.77 -15.69 3.01
CA GLY A 125 10.42 -15.61 1.73
C GLY A 125 11.89 -15.17 1.84
N ASP A 126 12.44 -14.71 0.73
CA ASP A 126 13.84 -14.30 0.59
C ASP A 126 13.99 -12.86 0.08
N THR A 127 12.93 -12.02 0.19
CA THR A 127 12.97 -10.61 -0.23
C THR A 127 13.49 -9.70 0.88
N ASP A 128 14.24 -8.68 0.49
CA ASP A 128 14.63 -7.55 1.34
C ASP A 128 13.42 -6.80 1.90
N SER A 129 12.34 -6.72 1.15
CA SER A 129 11.07 -6.10 1.53
C SER A 129 10.43 -6.78 2.75
N GLU A 130 10.33 -8.11 2.74
CA GLU A 130 9.78 -8.85 3.89
C GLU A 130 10.72 -8.77 5.09
N ALA A 131 12.04 -8.81 4.82
CA ALA A 131 13.04 -8.63 5.86
C ALA A 131 12.93 -7.26 6.54
N ALA A 132 12.73 -6.17 5.78
CA ALA A 132 12.49 -4.83 6.31
C ALA A 132 11.20 -4.75 7.14
N PHE A 133 10.12 -5.38 6.69
CA PHE A 133 8.88 -5.44 7.45
C PHE A 133 9.06 -6.18 8.79
N CYS A 134 9.74 -7.33 8.79
CA CYS A 134 10.02 -8.07 10.01
C CYS A 134 10.93 -7.27 10.96
N ASP A 135 11.93 -6.56 10.43
CA ASP A 135 12.81 -5.68 11.20
C ASP A 135 12.02 -4.54 11.86
N LEU A 136 11.15 -3.88 11.10
CA LEU A 136 10.29 -2.81 11.60
C LEU A 136 9.40 -3.30 12.76
N LEU A 137 8.74 -4.44 12.60
CA LEU A 137 7.88 -5.00 13.65
C LEU A 137 8.69 -5.45 14.87
N ASN A 138 9.91 -5.96 14.68
CA ASN A 138 10.80 -6.30 15.80
C ASN A 138 11.20 -5.05 16.60
N ARG A 139 11.49 -3.92 15.92
CA ARG A 139 11.77 -2.61 16.56
C ARG A 139 10.55 -2.11 17.34
N VAL A 140 9.39 -2.07 16.70
CA VAL A 140 8.13 -1.63 17.32
C VAL A 140 7.83 -2.46 18.56
N ARG A 141 7.88 -3.81 18.46
CA ARG A 141 7.64 -4.72 19.57
C ARG A 141 8.63 -4.54 20.73
N ALA A 142 9.89 -4.24 20.42
CA ALA A 142 10.93 -4.03 21.44
C ALA A 142 10.76 -2.69 22.16
N ALA A 143 10.37 -1.64 21.43
CA ALA A 143 10.15 -0.31 22.00
C ALA A 143 8.83 -0.22 22.78
N PHE A 144 7.78 -0.92 22.28
CA PHE A 144 6.42 -0.89 22.82
C PHE A 144 5.90 -2.31 23.07
N PRO A 145 6.12 -2.89 24.27
CA PRO A 145 5.61 -4.22 24.61
C PRO A 145 4.09 -4.35 24.58
N GLU A 146 3.37 -3.25 24.82
CA GLU A 146 1.91 -3.15 24.83
C GLU A 146 1.42 -2.23 23.68
N PRO A 147 0.15 -2.37 23.24
CA PRO A 147 -0.44 -1.51 22.21
C PRO A 147 -0.36 -0.04 22.60
N VAL A 148 0.03 0.80 21.64
CA VAL A 148 0.03 2.26 21.77
C VAL A 148 -0.66 2.90 20.56
N ASP A 149 -1.05 4.17 20.68
CA ASP A 149 -1.60 4.93 19.56
C ASP A 149 -0.52 5.15 18.48
N VAL A 150 -0.95 5.23 17.21
CA VAL A 150 -0.02 5.38 16.08
C VAL A 150 0.82 6.66 16.18
N GLU A 151 0.29 7.70 16.81
CA GLU A 151 1.00 8.95 17.06
C GLU A 151 2.26 8.75 17.93
N ALA A 152 2.23 7.81 18.87
CA ALA A 152 3.39 7.43 19.67
C ALA A 152 4.40 6.59 18.87
N LEU A 153 3.94 5.80 17.90
CA LEU A 153 4.79 4.99 17.02
C LEU A 153 5.47 5.81 15.93
N LEU A 154 4.86 6.92 15.53
CA LEU A 154 5.21 7.64 14.30
C LEU A 154 6.70 8.06 14.24
N PRO A 155 7.32 8.56 15.33
CA PRO A 155 8.75 8.88 15.33
C PRO A 155 9.64 7.67 14.98
N ASP A 156 9.34 6.50 15.56
CA ASP A 156 10.12 5.28 15.33
C ASP A 156 9.90 4.72 13.92
N LEU A 157 8.65 4.77 13.41
CA LEU A 157 8.34 4.39 12.02
C LEU A 157 9.09 5.26 11.01
N VAL A 158 9.08 6.58 11.23
CA VAL A 158 9.77 7.55 10.36
C VAL A 158 11.28 7.36 10.41
N ALA A 159 11.86 7.18 11.62
CA ALA A 159 13.29 6.95 11.80
C ALA A 159 13.75 5.65 11.11
N ALA A 160 12.99 4.56 11.27
CA ALA A 160 13.27 3.29 10.59
C ALA A 160 13.21 3.43 9.06
N CYS A 161 12.18 4.11 8.52
CA CYS A 161 12.06 4.35 7.09
C CYS A 161 13.22 5.21 6.54
N ALA A 162 13.68 6.21 7.28
CA ALA A 162 14.84 7.02 6.91
C ALA A 162 16.12 6.18 6.87
N GLU A 163 16.30 5.27 7.85
CA GLU A 163 17.41 4.32 7.85
C GLU A 163 17.36 3.39 6.64
N TYR A 164 16.18 2.81 6.33
CA TYR A 164 16.01 1.93 5.15
C TYR A 164 16.27 2.70 3.85
N ARG A 165 15.80 3.94 3.75
CA ARG A 165 16.13 4.82 2.60
C ARG A 165 17.63 5.01 2.42
N SER A 166 18.43 5.05 3.49
CA SER A 166 19.89 5.13 3.38
C SER A 166 20.54 3.87 2.80
N LYS A 167 19.79 2.75 2.75
CA LYS A 167 20.22 1.46 2.18
C LYS A 167 19.70 1.23 0.77
N GLY A 168 18.85 2.12 0.24
CA GLY A 168 18.32 1.99 -1.11
C GLY A 168 16.99 2.68 -1.34
N VAL A 169 16.28 2.25 -2.37
CA VAL A 169 14.95 2.80 -2.67
C VAL A 169 13.92 2.18 -1.72
N PHE A 170 13.22 3.02 -0.96
CA PHE A 170 12.23 2.59 0.03
C PHE A 170 10.96 3.43 -0.05
N ASN A 171 10.02 3.03 -0.90
CA ASN A 171 8.66 3.56 -0.89
C ASN A 171 7.78 2.51 -0.23
N CYS A 172 7.02 2.85 0.80
CA CYS A 172 6.20 1.85 1.47
C CYS A 172 4.82 2.34 1.86
N LEU A 173 3.93 1.37 2.03
CA LEU A 173 2.63 1.51 2.66
C LEU A 173 2.57 0.54 3.84
N LEU A 174 2.06 1.00 4.97
CA LEU A 174 1.89 0.22 6.20
C LEU A 174 0.56 0.57 6.86
N SER A 175 -0.13 -0.44 7.39
CA SER A 175 -1.40 -0.25 8.12
C SER A 175 -1.61 -1.36 9.15
N ASP A 176 -2.37 -1.05 10.19
CA ASP A 176 -2.95 -2.02 11.12
C ASP A 176 -4.49 -2.12 10.99
N GLY A 177 -5.06 -1.41 9.99
CA GLY A 177 -6.48 -1.35 9.68
C GLY A 177 -7.18 -0.07 10.16
N ASP A 178 -6.60 0.69 11.08
CA ASP A 178 -7.16 1.95 11.58
C ASP A 178 -6.57 3.19 10.88
N TRP A 179 -5.35 3.07 10.41
CA TRP A 179 -4.60 4.12 9.74
C TRP A 179 -3.82 3.57 8.53
N LEU A 180 -3.40 4.45 7.65
CA LEU A 180 -2.49 4.16 6.54
C LEU A 180 -1.28 5.09 6.61
N PHE A 181 -0.10 4.53 6.84
CA PHE A 181 1.18 5.23 6.81
C PHE A 181 1.83 5.04 5.45
N CYS A 182 2.40 6.12 4.92
CA CYS A 182 3.11 6.15 3.64
C CYS A 182 4.46 6.81 3.80
N TYR A 183 5.49 6.23 3.18
CA TYR A 183 6.82 6.82 3.07
C TYR A 183 7.29 6.79 1.64
N CYS A 184 7.84 7.91 1.17
CA CYS A 184 8.34 8.08 -0.20
C CYS A 184 9.83 8.34 -0.22
N SER A 185 10.61 7.49 -0.87
CA SER A 185 12.01 7.80 -1.16
C SER A 185 12.24 8.28 -2.60
N THR A 186 11.35 7.89 -3.52
CA THR A 186 11.48 8.26 -4.95
C THR A 186 10.17 8.65 -5.60
N LYS A 187 9.13 7.82 -5.50
CA LYS A 187 7.88 7.99 -6.23
C LYS A 187 6.66 7.51 -5.44
N LEU A 188 5.83 8.45 -5.06
CA LEU A 188 4.43 8.27 -4.67
C LEU A 188 3.64 9.49 -5.12
N ALA A 189 2.35 9.29 -5.34
CA ALA A 189 1.39 10.35 -5.58
C ALA A 189 0.10 10.04 -4.82
N GLN A 190 -0.64 11.08 -4.43
CA GLN A 190 -1.91 10.95 -3.72
C GLN A 190 -2.97 11.85 -4.34
N ILE A 191 -4.21 11.42 -4.21
CA ILE A 191 -5.40 12.22 -4.48
C ILE A 191 -6.41 12.02 -3.35
N THR A 192 -6.98 13.11 -2.84
CA THR A 192 -8.10 13.06 -1.91
C THR A 192 -9.35 13.54 -2.63
N ARG A 193 -10.33 12.65 -2.73
CA ARG A 193 -11.66 12.96 -3.26
C ARG A 193 -12.60 13.25 -2.10
N ARG A 194 -13.35 14.35 -2.23
CA ARG A 194 -14.39 14.76 -1.28
C ARG A 194 -15.71 14.86 -2.03
N ALA A 195 -16.78 14.37 -1.42
CA ALA A 195 -18.09 14.45 -2.04
C ALA A 195 -18.52 15.92 -2.29
N PRO A 196 -19.20 16.18 -3.43
CA PRO A 196 -19.53 15.24 -4.50
C PRO A 196 -18.30 14.92 -5.36
N PHE A 197 -18.03 13.61 -5.59
CA PHE A 197 -16.94 13.21 -6.47
C PHE A 197 -17.30 13.47 -7.93
N GLY A 198 -16.35 13.93 -8.71
CA GLY A 198 -16.49 14.11 -10.15
C GLY A 198 -16.20 12.84 -10.95
N PRO A 199 -16.33 12.90 -12.29
CA PRO A 199 -15.96 11.80 -13.15
C PRO A 199 -14.42 11.59 -13.14
N ALA A 200 -14.02 10.32 -13.07
CA ALA A 200 -12.62 9.93 -13.16
C ALA A 200 -12.40 9.00 -14.35
N ARG A 201 -11.29 9.22 -15.08
CA ARG A 201 -10.89 8.41 -16.22
C ARG A 201 -9.56 7.73 -15.93
N LEU A 202 -9.53 6.40 -16.05
CA LEU A 202 -8.30 5.63 -15.88
C LEU A 202 -7.31 5.92 -17.01
N LYS A 203 -6.03 5.96 -16.64
CA LYS A 203 -4.93 6.17 -17.57
C LYS A 203 -4.56 4.90 -18.35
N ASP A 204 -4.65 3.74 -17.70
CA ASP A 204 -4.13 2.47 -18.21
C ASP A 204 -5.18 1.65 -18.99
N VAL A 205 -6.45 2.06 -18.96
CA VAL A 205 -7.57 1.41 -19.66
C VAL A 205 -8.67 2.44 -19.88
N ASP A 206 -9.39 2.33 -21.00
CA ASP A 206 -10.49 3.26 -21.32
C ASP A 206 -11.75 2.97 -20.48
N VAL A 207 -11.69 3.36 -19.22
CA VAL A 207 -12.78 3.27 -18.24
C VAL A 207 -12.98 4.63 -17.61
N ILE A 208 -14.22 5.10 -17.67
CA ILE A 208 -14.67 6.34 -17.03
C ILE A 208 -15.77 5.96 -16.04
N VAL A 209 -15.69 6.48 -14.83
CA VAL A 209 -16.71 6.33 -13.80
C VAL A 209 -17.09 7.71 -13.30
N ASP A 210 -18.39 7.98 -13.21
CA ASP A 210 -18.93 9.14 -12.49
C ASP A 210 -19.34 8.68 -11.09
N PHE A 211 -18.54 9.07 -10.11
CA PHE A 211 -18.79 8.70 -8.72
C PHE A 211 -19.91 9.50 -8.04
N GLN A 212 -20.47 10.51 -8.71
CA GLN A 212 -21.48 11.39 -8.11
C GLN A 212 -22.73 10.65 -7.65
N ALA A 213 -23.12 9.60 -8.38
CA ALA A 213 -24.30 8.80 -8.07
C ALA A 213 -24.08 7.79 -6.91
N GLU A 214 -22.83 7.50 -6.56
CA GLU A 214 -22.49 6.44 -5.60
C GLU A 214 -21.95 6.98 -4.27
N THR A 215 -21.85 8.31 -4.11
CA THR A 215 -21.26 8.93 -2.93
C THR A 215 -22.28 9.62 -2.05
N THR A 216 -22.07 9.56 -0.75
CA THR A 216 -22.83 10.35 0.23
C THR A 216 -22.18 11.73 0.45
N PRO A 217 -22.92 12.74 0.96
CA PRO A 217 -22.40 14.12 1.04
C PRO A 217 -21.12 14.33 1.84
N ASN A 218 -20.75 13.38 2.69
CA ASN A 218 -19.60 13.50 3.60
C ASN A 218 -18.48 12.50 3.28
N ASP A 219 -18.53 11.82 2.15
CA ASP A 219 -17.52 10.83 1.81
C ASP A 219 -16.17 11.50 1.50
N VAL A 220 -15.13 10.98 2.11
CA VAL A 220 -13.74 11.36 1.87
C VAL A 220 -12.93 10.10 1.60
N VAL A 221 -12.29 10.06 0.44
CA VAL A 221 -11.46 8.93 0.02
C VAL A 221 -10.12 9.46 -0.48
N THR A 222 -9.05 9.02 0.16
CA THR A 222 -7.69 9.25 -0.32
C THR A 222 -7.14 7.98 -0.96
N VAL A 223 -6.64 8.13 -2.17
CA VAL A 223 -5.92 7.07 -2.91
C VAL A 223 -4.47 7.48 -3.06
N ILE A 224 -3.57 6.54 -2.78
CA ILE A 224 -2.13 6.68 -2.91
C ILE A 224 -1.63 5.65 -3.90
N ALA A 225 -0.78 6.06 -4.84
CA ALA A 225 -0.21 5.15 -5.84
C ALA A 225 1.24 5.53 -6.18
N THR A 226 2.01 4.61 -6.72
CA THR A 226 3.37 4.90 -7.22
C THR A 226 3.31 5.98 -8.31
N GLU A 227 2.39 5.85 -9.25
CA GLU A 227 2.11 6.86 -10.30
C GLU A 227 0.58 7.08 -10.39
N PRO A 228 0.12 8.29 -10.77
CA PRO A 228 -1.29 8.58 -10.96
C PRO A 228 -2.02 7.50 -11.77
N LEU A 229 -3.21 7.10 -11.30
CA LEU A 229 -4.06 6.09 -11.96
C LEU A 229 -5.07 6.71 -12.92
N THR A 230 -5.35 8.01 -12.77
CA THR A 230 -6.29 8.76 -13.60
C THR A 230 -5.58 9.89 -14.35
N GLU A 231 -6.13 10.29 -15.51
CA GLU A 231 -5.54 11.33 -16.36
C GLU A 231 -6.24 12.69 -16.26
N ASN A 232 -7.49 12.71 -15.81
CA ASN A 232 -8.34 13.91 -15.73
C ASN A 232 -8.47 14.48 -14.30
N GLU A 233 -7.71 13.96 -13.34
CA GLU A 233 -7.69 14.41 -11.97
C GLU A 233 -6.32 14.94 -11.56
N THR A 234 -6.27 15.86 -10.59
CA THR A 234 -5.01 16.41 -10.09
C THR A 234 -4.46 15.60 -8.94
N TRP A 235 -3.34 14.93 -9.15
CA TRP A 235 -2.60 14.19 -8.15
C TRP A 235 -1.46 15.03 -7.59
N THR A 236 -1.30 14.99 -6.27
CA THR A 236 -0.15 15.59 -5.58
C THR A 236 0.97 14.56 -5.48
N ARG A 237 2.16 14.88 -5.99
CA ARG A 237 3.34 14.01 -5.89
C ARG A 237 4.04 14.23 -4.56
N TYR A 238 4.50 13.13 -3.97
CA TYR A 238 5.39 13.19 -2.81
C TYR A 238 6.80 13.58 -3.23
N GLU A 239 7.47 14.30 -2.35
CA GLU A 239 8.90 14.53 -2.46
C GLU A 239 9.71 13.39 -1.82
N PRO A 240 10.97 13.18 -2.24
CA PRO A 240 11.86 12.24 -1.57
C PRO A 240 12.03 12.56 -0.07
N GLY A 241 11.86 11.56 0.79
CA GLY A 241 11.86 11.68 2.25
C GLY A 241 10.51 12.06 2.85
N GLN A 242 9.53 12.44 2.05
CA GLN A 242 8.20 12.78 2.54
C GLN A 242 7.46 11.53 3.04
N TRP A 243 6.74 11.69 4.15
CA TRP A 243 5.86 10.69 4.72
C TRP A 243 4.52 11.32 5.10
N SER A 244 3.50 10.49 5.21
CA SER A 244 2.16 10.91 5.65
C SER A 244 1.45 9.78 6.38
N LEU A 245 0.60 10.16 7.32
CA LEU A 245 -0.31 9.29 8.06
C LEU A 245 -1.75 9.69 7.73
N TRP A 246 -2.52 8.72 7.28
CA TRP A 246 -3.90 8.90 6.87
C TRP A 246 -4.83 8.13 7.80
N ARG A 247 -5.93 8.74 8.18
CA ARG A 247 -6.99 8.09 8.94
C ARG A 247 -8.33 8.59 8.41
N ARG A 248 -9.21 7.66 8.04
CA ARG A 248 -10.55 7.95 7.52
C ARG A 248 -10.55 8.96 6.36
N GLY A 249 -9.64 8.78 5.41
CA GLY A 249 -9.49 9.63 4.23
C GLY A 249 -8.77 10.97 4.48
N GLU A 250 -8.48 11.33 5.72
CA GLU A 250 -7.82 12.59 6.06
C GLU A 250 -6.33 12.40 6.41
N CYS A 251 -5.50 13.35 5.99
CA CYS A 251 -4.11 13.40 6.42
C CYS A 251 -4.05 13.94 7.85
N VAL A 252 -3.73 13.07 8.80
CA VAL A 252 -3.67 13.45 10.23
C VAL A 252 -2.27 13.87 10.65
N SER A 253 -1.24 13.46 9.93
CA SER A 253 0.13 13.91 10.15
C SER A 253 0.95 13.73 8.88
N GLN A 254 1.92 14.60 8.66
CA GLN A 254 2.87 14.50 7.55
C GLN A 254 4.18 15.22 7.89
N GLY A 255 5.23 14.84 7.19
CA GLY A 255 6.53 15.49 7.35
C GLY A 255 7.52 15.01 6.31
N LYS A 256 8.79 15.36 6.52
CA LYS A 256 9.88 15.00 5.63
C LYS A 256 11.14 14.68 6.45
N THR A 257 11.79 13.59 6.12
CA THR A 257 13.15 13.27 6.60
C THR A 257 14.18 13.93 5.69
N GLU A 258 15.36 14.18 6.23
CA GLU A 258 16.49 14.74 5.48
C GLU A 258 17.01 13.77 4.39
#